data_1c753c6914b5d5f7f8a8f879f35e22d9
#
_entry.id   1c753c6914b5d5f7f8a8f879f35e22d9
#
_cell.length_a   1.000
_cell.length_b   1.000
_cell.length_c   1.000
_cell.angle_alpha   90.00
_cell.angle_beta   90.00
_cell.angle_gamma   90.00
#
_symmetry.space_group_name_H-M   'P 1'
#
loop_
_entity.id
_entity.type
_entity.pdbx_description
1 polymer ?
#
loop_
_entity_poly.entity_id
_entity_poly.type
_entity_poly.pdbx_seq_one_letter_code
_entity_poly.pdbx_strand_id
1 'polypeptide(L)'
;MAGRNEKKNITKSKIVNYIINNKIISKAELAQNLSLSMPTVLSNVNELIDRNMVIEIGEYESTGGRKAKRIGINPAYKYAVGVVITANHLGIVLLNMQYEIEKTIRMRLKFSTETSYCLKVAEMVEDFLKDVEDREKILGIGISIPGIIDQANRMVVKSHALQLENFSLSFLEQVFSYPVYFANDANAAMMAEDMHEYQDAVYLSLNNTLGGAFCINGK
;
A
#
# COMPACT_ATOMS: atom_id res chain seq x y z
N MET A 1 -23.48 -15.20 16.61
CA MET A 1 -22.11 -15.64 16.24
C MET A 1 -21.38 -14.63 15.33
N ALA A 2 -22.05 -13.88 14.45
CA ALA A 2 -21.43 -12.87 13.58
C ALA A 2 -20.61 -11.80 14.33
N GLY A 3 -21.14 -11.17 15.36
CA GLY A 3 -20.47 -10.08 16.07
C GLY A 3 -19.19 -10.47 16.85
N ARG A 4 -18.97 -11.74 17.16
CA ARG A 4 -17.73 -12.19 17.84
C ARG A 4 -16.58 -12.32 16.83
N ASN A 5 -16.87 -12.82 15.63
CA ASN A 5 -15.89 -12.93 14.55
C ASN A 5 -15.50 -11.54 14.01
N GLU A 6 -16.46 -10.63 13.92
CA GLU A 6 -16.22 -9.24 13.49
C GLU A 6 -15.30 -8.51 14.48
N LYS A 7 -15.58 -8.59 15.80
CA LYS A 7 -14.69 -8.02 16.83
C LYS A 7 -13.28 -8.62 16.78
N LYS A 8 -13.16 -9.93 16.54
CA LYS A 8 -11.86 -10.60 16.42
C LYS A 8 -11.09 -10.09 15.20
N ASN A 9 -11.75 -9.90 14.07
CA ASN A 9 -11.13 -9.35 12.84
C ASN A 9 -10.67 -7.90 13.04
N ILE A 10 -11.48 -7.06 13.67
CA ILE A 10 -11.11 -5.68 14.02
C ILE A 10 -9.86 -5.66 14.92
N THR A 11 -9.81 -6.53 15.93
CA THR A 11 -8.65 -6.61 16.82
C THR A 11 -7.40 -7.05 16.08
N LYS A 12 -7.50 -8.05 15.19
CA LYS A 12 -6.37 -8.47 14.34
C LYS A 12 -5.87 -7.34 13.45
N SER A 13 -6.78 -6.62 12.78
CA SER A 13 -6.42 -5.48 11.93
C SER A 13 -5.66 -4.41 12.74
N LYS A 14 -6.12 -4.09 13.96
CA LYS A 14 -5.41 -3.16 14.84
C LYS A 14 -4.00 -3.64 15.19
N ILE A 15 -3.85 -4.93 15.52
CA ILE A 15 -2.54 -5.53 15.82
C ILE A 15 -1.62 -5.45 14.60
N VAL A 16 -2.10 -5.86 13.42
CA VAL A 16 -1.31 -5.85 12.18
C VAL A 16 -0.86 -4.43 11.83
N ASN A 17 -1.78 -3.46 11.83
CA ASN A 17 -1.45 -2.07 11.55
C ASN A 17 -0.43 -1.52 12.54
N TYR A 18 -0.58 -1.85 13.82
CA TYR A 18 0.36 -1.41 14.85
C TYR A 18 1.76 -2.00 14.64
N ILE A 19 1.86 -3.29 14.27
CA ILE A 19 3.16 -3.93 13.95
C ILE A 19 3.78 -3.30 12.70
N ILE A 20 2.99 -3.04 11.64
CA ILE A 20 3.49 -2.39 10.41
C ILE A 20 4.12 -1.03 10.77
N ASN A 21 3.40 -0.20 11.50
CA ASN A 21 3.82 1.16 11.82
C ASN A 21 5.06 1.21 12.73
N ASN A 22 5.22 0.25 13.62
CA ASN A 22 6.35 0.20 14.55
C ASN A 22 7.50 -0.70 14.09
N LYS A 23 7.34 -1.39 12.94
CA LYS A 23 8.29 -2.32 12.32
C LYS A 23 8.65 -3.51 13.22
N ILE A 24 9.14 -3.27 14.43
CA ILE A 24 9.59 -4.27 15.40
C ILE A 24 9.02 -3.95 16.77
N ILE A 25 8.36 -4.93 17.40
CA ILE A 25 7.69 -4.76 18.70
C ILE A 25 7.67 -6.08 19.50
N SER A 26 7.49 -6.00 20.81
CA SER A 26 7.20 -7.17 21.66
C SER A 26 5.70 -7.38 21.84
N LYS A 27 5.30 -8.61 22.19
CA LYS A 27 3.91 -8.92 22.55
C LYS A 27 3.42 -8.13 23.77
N ALA A 28 4.33 -7.78 24.69
CA ALA A 28 4.02 -6.97 25.88
C ALA A 28 3.71 -5.51 25.52
N GLU A 29 4.52 -4.91 24.67
CA GLU A 29 4.27 -3.55 24.15
C GLU A 29 2.96 -3.48 23.35
N LEU A 30 2.63 -4.50 22.55
CA LEU A 30 1.33 -4.59 21.87
C LEU A 30 0.16 -4.58 22.86
N ALA A 31 0.27 -5.36 23.96
CA ALA A 31 -0.77 -5.42 24.98
C ALA A 31 -0.97 -4.04 25.64
N GLN A 32 0.13 -3.39 26.00
CA GLN A 32 0.13 -2.09 26.66
C GLN A 32 -0.45 -0.99 25.73
N ASN A 33 0.11 -0.85 24.53
CA ASN A 33 -0.21 0.27 23.64
C ASN A 33 -1.59 0.15 23.00
N LEU A 34 -2.08 -1.08 22.77
CA LEU A 34 -3.43 -1.30 22.25
C LEU A 34 -4.49 -1.51 23.35
N SER A 35 -4.10 -1.42 24.63
CA SER A 35 -4.99 -1.70 25.78
C SER A 35 -5.68 -3.05 25.66
N LEU A 36 -4.93 -4.09 25.24
CA LEU A 36 -5.41 -5.46 25.09
C LEU A 36 -4.87 -6.35 26.21
N SER A 37 -5.66 -7.36 26.61
CA SER A 37 -5.15 -8.36 27.55
C SER A 37 -4.06 -9.24 26.90
N MET A 38 -3.04 -9.65 27.68
CA MET A 38 -1.99 -10.56 27.19
C MET A 38 -2.54 -11.84 26.53
N PRO A 39 -3.54 -12.53 27.06
CA PRO A 39 -4.15 -13.68 26.38
C PRO A 39 -4.71 -13.34 25.01
N THR A 40 -5.33 -12.16 24.85
CA THR A 40 -5.85 -11.67 23.56
C THR A 40 -4.72 -11.45 22.56
N VAL A 41 -3.64 -10.79 22.99
CA VAL A 41 -2.47 -10.55 22.13
C VAL A 41 -1.82 -11.86 21.72
N LEU A 42 -1.56 -12.75 22.68
CA LEU A 42 -0.94 -14.06 22.42
C LEU A 42 -1.76 -14.88 21.41
N SER A 43 -3.08 -14.98 21.61
CA SER A 43 -3.95 -15.72 20.70
C SER A 43 -3.93 -15.15 19.26
N ASN A 44 -4.02 -13.83 19.12
CA ASN A 44 -4.06 -13.21 17.79
C ASN A 44 -2.68 -13.24 17.11
N VAL A 45 -1.61 -12.93 17.84
CA VAL A 45 -0.24 -12.92 17.27
C VAL A 45 0.19 -14.33 16.87
N ASN A 46 -0.10 -15.36 17.68
CA ASN A 46 0.22 -16.74 17.32
C ASN A 46 -0.52 -17.16 16.05
N GLU A 47 -1.82 -16.82 15.90
CA GLU A 47 -2.56 -17.07 14.66
C GLU A 47 -1.95 -16.35 13.44
N LEU A 48 -1.40 -15.14 13.61
CA LEU A 48 -0.71 -14.42 12.56
C LEU A 48 0.65 -15.04 12.22
N ILE A 49 1.35 -15.58 13.22
CA ILE A 49 2.61 -16.34 13.02
C ILE A 49 2.34 -17.65 12.29
N ASP A 50 1.31 -18.40 12.68
CA ASP A 50 0.89 -19.64 12.02
C ASP A 50 0.55 -19.43 10.54
N ARG A 51 0.06 -18.23 10.19
CA ARG A 51 -0.21 -17.81 8.81
C ARG A 51 1.01 -17.19 8.10
N ASN A 52 2.16 -17.16 8.75
CA ASN A 52 3.38 -16.54 8.25
C ASN A 52 3.26 -15.02 7.92
N MET A 53 2.24 -14.34 8.47
CA MET A 53 2.07 -12.90 8.32
C MET A 53 2.96 -12.11 9.28
N VAL A 54 3.16 -12.66 10.50
CA VAL A 54 4.07 -12.13 11.52
C VAL A 54 5.20 -13.11 11.71
N ILE A 55 6.41 -12.61 11.90
CA ILE A 55 7.61 -13.42 12.17
C ILE A 55 8.29 -12.97 13.45
N GLU A 56 9.02 -13.89 14.08
CA GLU A 56 9.93 -13.58 15.18
C GLU A 56 11.29 -13.14 14.61
N ILE A 57 11.75 -11.95 14.99
CA ILE A 57 12.96 -11.31 14.43
C ILE A 57 14.15 -11.40 15.41
N GLY A 58 14.01 -12.12 16.50
CA GLY A 58 15.02 -12.24 17.56
C GLY A 58 14.47 -11.87 18.94
N GLU A 59 15.35 -11.51 19.84
CA GLU A 59 15.02 -11.21 21.23
C GLU A 59 15.57 -9.83 21.63
N TYR A 60 14.90 -9.17 22.56
CA TYR A 60 15.46 -7.97 23.22
C TYR A 60 16.58 -8.36 24.18
N GLU A 61 17.50 -7.44 24.42
CA GLU A 61 18.51 -7.60 25.46
C GLU A 61 17.82 -7.73 26.82
N SER A 62 18.30 -8.68 27.65
CA SER A 62 17.70 -8.96 28.96
C SER A 62 18.28 -8.05 30.02
N THR A 63 17.40 -7.40 30.79
CA THR A 63 17.78 -6.64 32.00
C THR A 63 17.60 -7.46 33.28
N GLY A 64 17.60 -8.82 33.18
CA GLY A 64 17.52 -9.71 34.34
C GLY A 64 16.30 -10.64 34.40
N GLY A 65 15.57 -10.79 33.29
CA GLY A 65 14.41 -11.70 33.18
C GLY A 65 14.43 -12.53 31.88
N ARG A 66 13.33 -13.26 31.60
CA ARG A 66 13.15 -13.96 30.31
C ARG A 66 13.14 -12.93 29.17
N LYS A 67 14.01 -13.10 28.20
CA LYS A 67 14.11 -12.22 27.02
C LYS A 67 12.77 -12.17 26.28
N ALA A 68 12.29 -10.98 26.03
CA ALA A 68 11.09 -10.78 25.22
C ALA A 68 11.41 -10.99 23.74
N LYS A 69 10.60 -11.79 23.06
CA LYS A 69 10.71 -12.00 21.61
C LYS A 69 10.28 -10.76 20.86
N ARG A 70 11.08 -10.39 19.89
CA ARG A 70 10.80 -9.33 18.92
C ARG A 70 10.02 -9.91 17.77
N ILE A 71 8.93 -9.27 17.40
CA ILE A 71 8.08 -9.67 16.27
C ILE A 71 7.94 -8.53 15.28
N GLY A 72 7.73 -8.86 14.02
CA GLY A 72 7.48 -7.91 12.94
C GLY A 72 6.62 -8.55 11.84
N ILE A 73 6.19 -7.74 10.90
CA ILE A 73 5.51 -8.25 9.70
C ILE A 73 6.53 -8.98 8.82
N ASN A 74 6.13 -10.12 8.27
CA ASN A 74 6.89 -10.80 7.24
C ASN A 74 6.87 -9.96 5.94
N PRO A 75 8.00 -9.40 5.47
CA PRO A 75 8.02 -8.57 4.27
C PRO A 75 7.47 -9.33 3.04
N ALA A 76 7.82 -10.61 2.91
CA ALA A 76 7.44 -11.46 1.78
C ALA A 76 6.06 -12.11 1.92
N TYR A 77 5.22 -11.68 2.87
CA TYR A 77 3.87 -12.23 3.05
C TYR A 77 2.95 -11.89 1.88
N LYS A 78 2.94 -10.64 1.46
CA LYS A 78 2.20 -10.12 0.30
C LYS A 78 2.98 -8.98 -0.34
N TYR A 79 2.58 -8.63 -1.56
CA TYR A 79 3.16 -7.54 -2.35
C TYR A 79 2.06 -6.64 -2.90
N ALA A 80 2.43 -5.41 -3.23
CA ALA A 80 1.60 -4.48 -3.98
C ALA A 80 2.38 -3.92 -5.16
N VAL A 81 1.70 -3.67 -6.27
CA VAL A 81 2.28 -3.04 -7.46
C VAL A 81 1.82 -1.60 -7.51
N GLY A 82 2.75 -0.67 -7.65
CA GLY A 82 2.46 0.72 -7.96
C GLY A 82 2.77 1.02 -9.42
N VAL A 83 1.85 1.69 -10.11
CA VAL A 83 2.04 2.18 -11.49
C VAL A 83 1.87 3.68 -11.49
N VAL A 84 2.89 4.42 -11.94
CA VAL A 84 2.86 5.87 -12.03
C VAL A 84 2.79 6.28 -13.50
N ILE A 85 1.67 6.87 -13.90
CA ILE A 85 1.44 7.37 -15.24
C ILE A 85 1.66 8.89 -15.25
N THR A 86 2.55 9.35 -16.11
CA THR A 86 2.75 10.78 -16.39
C THR A 86 2.59 11.07 -17.89
N ALA A 87 2.63 12.32 -18.31
CA ALA A 87 2.51 12.64 -19.73
C ALA A 87 3.56 11.95 -20.64
N ASN A 88 4.76 11.66 -20.11
CA ASN A 88 5.87 11.13 -20.91
C ASN A 88 6.55 9.89 -20.36
N HIS A 89 6.17 9.42 -19.16
CA HIS A 89 6.83 8.29 -18.51
C HIS A 89 5.82 7.37 -17.83
N LEU A 90 6.19 6.11 -17.78
CA LEU A 90 5.59 5.09 -16.97
C LEU A 90 6.62 4.66 -15.90
N GLY A 91 6.21 4.65 -14.63
CA GLY A 91 6.97 4.04 -13.54
C GLY A 91 6.23 2.82 -13.01
N ILE A 92 6.94 1.76 -12.65
CA ILE A 92 6.37 0.58 -12.00
C ILE A 92 7.23 0.25 -10.80
N VAL A 93 6.60 -0.05 -9.67
CA VAL A 93 7.25 -0.40 -8.42
C VAL A 93 6.59 -1.62 -7.81
N LEU A 94 7.37 -2.51 -7.21
CA LEU A 94 6.91 -3.62 -6.37
C LEU A 94 7.26 -3.29 -4.92
N LEU A 95 6.26 -3.31 -4.06
CA LEU A 95 6.38 -3.03 -2.62
C LEU A 95 6.09 -4.30 -1.83
N ASN A 96 6.86 -4.54 -0.77
CA ASN A 96 6.59 -5.56 0.22
C ASN A 96 5.65 -5.07 1.33
N MET A 97 5.33 -5.94 2.31
CA MET A 97 4.44 -5.61 3.43
C MET A 97 5.01 -4.60 4.43
N GLN A 98 6.28 -4.24 4.32
CA GLN A 98 6.92 -3.17 5.12
C GLN A 98 7.04 -1.85 4.35
N TYR A 99 6.38 -1.75 3.18
CA TYR A 99 6.44 -0.62 2.26
C TYR A 99 7.82 -0.36 1.66
N GLU A 100 8.70 -1.37 1.68
CA GLU A 100 10.02 -1.28 1.06
C GLU A 100 9.93 -1.63 -0.42
N ILE A 101 10.75 -0.96 -1.21
CA ILE A 101 10.82 -1.17 -2.66
C ILE A 101 11.67 -2.40 -2.95
N GLU A 102 11.04 -3.46 -3.44
CA GLU A 102 11.71 -4.69 -3.88
C GLU A 102 12.26 -4.55 -5.31
N LYS A 103 11.51 -3.88 -6.18
CA LYS A 103 11.87 -3.69 -7.58
C LYS A 103 11.23 -2.41 -8.10
N THR A 104 11.93 -1.68 -8.95
CA THR A 104 11.38 -0.51 -9.62
C THR A 104 11.94 -0.34 -11.01
N ILE A 105 11.12 0.16 -11.93
CA ILE A 105 11.55 0.58 -13.26
C ILE A 105 10.88 1.91 -13.61
N ARG A 106 11.56 2.70 -14.42
CA ARG A 106 10.99 3.90 -15.05
C ARG A 106 11.41 3.94 -16.50
N MET A 107 10.45 4.18 -17.38
CA MET A 107 10.69 4.19 -18.80
C MET A 107 9.96 5.35 -19.48
N ARG A 108 10.43 5.73 -20.65
CA ARG A 108 9.76 6.71 -21.48
C ARG A 108 8.59 6.06 -22.19
N LEU A 109 7.38 6.48 -21.87
CA LEU A 109 6.14 6.09 -22.54
C LEU A 109 5.23 7.30 -22.56
N LYS A 110 5.02 7.88 -23.75
CA LYS A 110 4.11 9.00 -23.91
C LYS A 110 2.67 8.52 -23.68
N PHE A 111 1.96 9.21 -22.81
CA PHE A 111 0.54 8.93 -22.55
C PHE A 111 -0.29 9.05 -23.84
N SER A 112 -1.25 8.16 -24.00
CA SER A 112 -2.26 8.20 -25.05
C SER A 112 -3.60 7.70 -24.51
N THR A 113 -4.68 8.18 -25.07
CA THR A 113 -6.05 7.72 -24.79
C THR A 113 -6.43 6.47 -25.57
N GLU A 114 -5.55 5.99 -26.44
CA GLU A 114 -5.77 4.82 -27.27
C GLU A 114 -5.77 3.52 -26.43
N THR A 115 -6.60 2.56 -26.82
CA THR A 115 -6.64 1.22 -26.22
C THR A 115 -5.26 0.53 -26.23
N SER A 116 -4.49 0.75 -27.30
CA SER A 116 -3.13 0.23 -27.45
C SER A 116 -2.19 0.68 -26.32
N TYR A 117 -2.36 1.89 -25.79
CA TYR A 117 -1.60 2.36 -24.63
C TYR A 117 -1.90 1.53 -23.39
N CYS A 118 -3.16 1.27 -23.08
CA CYS A 118 -3.54 0.49 -21.93
C CYS A 118 -3.01 -0.95 -22.01
N LEU A 119 -3.10 -1.58 -23.21
CA LEU A 119 -2.54 -2.90 -23.45
C LEU A 119 -1.01 -2.89 -23.28
N LYS A 120 -0.33 -1.84 -23.73
CA LYS A 120 1.13 -1.70 -23.56
C LYS A 120 1.51 -1.55 -22.08
N VAL A 121 0.75 -0.79 -21.30
CA VAL A 121 0.95 -0.66 -19.86
C VAL A 121 0.80 -2.02 -19.18
N ALA A 122 -0.25 -2.79 -19.53
CA ALA A 122 -0.47 -4.13 -18.97
C ALA A 122 0.68 -5.10 -19.32
N GLU A 123 1.12 -5.12 -20.58
CA GLU A 123 2.28 -5.91 -21.03
C GLU A 123 3.54 -5.57 -20.22
N MET A 124 3.81 -4.29 -20.00
CA MET A 124 4.97 -3.84 -19.24
C MET A 124 4.89 -4.21 -17.75
N VAL A 125 3.70 -4.20 -17.16
CA VAL A 125 3.49 -4.69 -15.78
C VAL A 125 3.70 -6.20 -15.72
N GLU A 126 3.18 -6.97 -16.69
CA GLU A 126 3.38 -8.42 -16.73
C GLU A 126 4.86 -8.78 -16.91
N ASP A 127 5.59 -8.09 -17.80
CA ASP A 127 7.03 -8.26 -17.98
C ASP A 127 7.81 -7.89 -16.70
N PHE A 128 7.39 -6.84 -16.02
CA PHE A 128 8.00 -6.43 -14.75
C PHE A 128 7.83 -7.49 -13.67
N LEU A 129 6.70 -8.20 -13.67
CA LEU A 129 6.35 -9.22 -12.67
C LEU A 129 6.82 -10.62 -13.04
N LYS A 130 7.44 -10.84 -14.21
CA LYS A 130 7.79 -12.19 -14.68
C LYS A 130 8.70 -12.99 -13.72
N ASP A 131 9.59 -12.29 -12.99
CA ASP A 131 10.51 -12.89 -12.03
C ASP A 131 9.92 -13.03 -10.61
N VAL A 132 8.67 -12.62 -10.40
CA VAL A 132 7.96 -12.79 -9.13
C VAL A 132 7.36 -14.19 -9.10
N GLU A 133 7.95 -15.08 -8.27
CA GLU A 133 7.58 -16.51 -8.22
C GLU A 133 6.13 -16.70 -7.76
N ASP A 134 5.71 -15.99 -6.70
CA ASP A 134 4.39 -16.13 -6.06
C ASP A 134 3.45 -14.99 -6.46
N ARG A 135 2.91 -15.00 -7.67
CA ARG A 135 1.97 -13.98 -8.15
C ARG A 135 0.67 -13.89 -7.33
N GLU A 136 0.28 -14.97 -6.69
CA GLU A 136 -0.86 -15.01 -5.76
C GLU A 136 -0.65 -14.15 -4.49
N LYS A 137 0.59 -13.77 -4.22
CA LYS A 137 0.92 -12.83 -3.14
C LYS A 137 0.67 -11.37 -3.52
N ILE A 138 0.42 -11.05 -4.78
CA ILE A 138 0.13 -9.68 -5.22
C ILE A 138 -1.29 -9.32 -4.81
N LEU A 139 -1.44 -8.31 -3.95
CA LEU A 139 -2.72 -7.81 -3.44
C LEU A 139 -3.52 -7.03 -4.50
N GLY A 140 -2.81 -6.31 -5.36
CA GLY A 140 -3.41 -5.46 -6.37
C GLY A 140 -2.44 -4.45 -6.95
N ILE A 141 -2.96 -3.62 -7.83
CA ILE A 141 -2.23 -2.58 -8.55
C ILE A 141 -2.81 -1.21 -8.18
N GLY A 142 -1.98 -0.36 -7.59
CA GLY A 142 -2.30 1.06 -7.40
C GLY A 142 -1.80 1.88 -8.58
N ILE A 143 -2.68 2.60 -9.27
CA ILE A 143 -2.32 3.44 -10.42
C ILE A 143 -2.44 4.90 -10.04
N SER A 144 -1.33 5.61 -10.07
CA SER A 144 -1.23 7.04 -9.85
C SER A 144 -1.31 7.79 -11.18
N ILE A 145 -2.28 8.70 -11.30
CA ILE A 145 -2.54 9.50 -12.50
C ILE A 145 -2.69 10.97 -12.10
N PRO A 146 -2.03 11.92 -12.78
CA PRO A 146 -2.23 13.34 -12.51
C PRO A 146 -3.64 13.77 -12.92
N GLY A 147 -4.37 14.42 -12.02
CA GLY A 147 -5.71 14.95 -12.26
C GLY A 147 -6.71 14.67 -11.14
N ILE A 148 -7.93 15.12 -11.33
CA ILE A 148 -9.04 14.90 -10.40
C ILE A 148 -9.66 13.55 -10.74
N ILE A 149 -9.65 12.62 -9.76
CA ILE A 149 -10.15 11.25 -9.93
C ILE A 149 -11.52 11.12 -9.24
N ASP A 150 -12.52 10.70 -10.00
CA ASP A 150 -13.78 10.20 -9.47
C ASP A 150 -13.68 8.68 -9.28
N GLN A 151 -13.51 8.26 -8.03
CA GLN A 151 -13.36 6.84 -7.68
C GLN A 151 -14.64 6.04 -7.93
N ALA A 152 -15.81 6.65 -7.67
CA ALA A 152 -17.09 5.96 -7.81
C ALA A 152 -17.41 5.62 -9.27
N ASN A 153 -17.12 6.56 -10.16
CA ASN A 153 -17.37 6.41 -11.60
C ASN A 153 -16.14 5.93 -12.37
N ARG A 154 -15.00 5.69 -11.68
CA ARG A 154 -13.72 5.26 -12.29
C ARG A 154 -13.32 6.13 -13.46
N MET A 155 -13.18 7.42 -13.20
CA MET A 155 -13.00 8.43 -14.23
C MET A 155 -11.98 9.49 -13.81
N VAL A 156 -11.17 9.96 -14.75
CA VAL A 156 -10.46 11.22 -14.64
C VAL A 156 -11.42 12.32 -15.02
N VAL A 157 -11.90 13.11 -14.06
CA VAL A 157 -12.80 14.25 -14.32
C VAL A 157 -12.06 15.30 -15.13
N LYS A 158 -10.84 15.65 -14.71
CA LYS A 158 -10.00 16.62 -15.40
C LYS A 158 -8.52 16.40 -15.11
N SER A 159 -7.70 16.40 -16.15
CA SER A 159 -6.25 16.40 -16.04
C SER A 159 -5.64 17.41 -17.01
N HIS A 160 -5.04 18.46 -16.48
CA HIS A 160 -4.29 19.42 -17.31
C HIS A 160 -3.00 18.81 -17.85
N ALA A 161 -2.32 18.00 -17.04
CA ALA A 161 -1.05 17.37 -17.42
C ALA A 161 -1.21 16.33 -18.55
N LEU A 162 -2.35 15.63 -18.61
CA LEU A 162 -2.66 14.63 -19.63
C LEU A 162 -3.65 15.14 -20.69
N GLN A 163 -4.14 16.37 -20.55
CA GLN A 163 -5.15 16.98 -21.43
C GLN A 163 -6.42 16.12 -21.52
N LEU A 164 -6.91 15.65 -20.37
CA LEU A 164 -8.10 14.79 -20.26
C LEU A 164 -9.26 15.56 -19.63
N GLU A 165 -10.46 15.22 -20.09
CA GLU A 165 -11.73 15.65 -19.50
C GLU A 165 -12.73 14.50 -19.62
N ASN A 166 -13.36 14.11 -18.49
CA ASN A 166 -14.32 13.01 -18.39
C ASN A 166 -13.84 11.70 -19.02
N PHE A 167 -12.59 11.34 -18.77
CA PHE A 167 -11.96 10.15 -19.35
C PHE A 167 -12.18 8.91 -18.46
N SER A 168 -12.79 7.85 -19.03
CA SER A 168 -13.03 6.59 -18.33
C SER A 168 -11.75 5.79 -18.12
N LEU A 169 -11.55 5.30 -16.89
CA LEU A 169 -10.46 4.41 -16.51
C LEU A 169 -10.84 2.92 -16.57
N SER A 170 -12.10 2.61 -16.93
CA SER A 170 -12.61 1.24 -16.90
C SER A 170 -11.83 0.28 -17.78
N PHE A 171 -11.39 0.73 -18.96
CA PHE A 171 -10.58 -0.13 -19.82
C PHE A 171 -9.19 -0.40 -19.23
N LEU A 172 -8.55 0.62 -18.64
CA LEU A 172 -7.25 0.44 -17.96
C LEU A 172 -7.37 -0.51 -16.75
N GLU A 173 -8.51 -0.52 -16.07
CA GLU A 173 -8.78 -1.51 -15.02
C GLU A 173 -8.93 -2.92 -15.58
N GLN A 174 -9.68 -3.08 -16.67
CA GLN A 174 -10.03 -4.38 -17.26
C GLN A 174 -8.84 -5.14 -17.87
N VAL A 175 -7.75 -4.46 -18.23
CA VAL A 175 -6.56 -5.10 -18.81
C VAL A 175 -5.72 -5.85 -17.78
N PHE A 176 -5.99 -5.69 -16.47
CA PHE A 176 -5.26 -6.35 -15.40
C PHE A 176 -6.06 -7.49 -14.78
N SER A 177 -5.37 -8.57 -14.39
CA SER A 177 -5.95 -9.69 -13.64
C SER A 177 -6.07 -9.43 -12.15
N TYR A 178 -5.50 -8.35 -11.65
CA TYR A 178 -5.46 -7.95 -10.25
C TYR A 178 -6.48 -6.86 -9.95
N PRO A 179 -6.93 -6.71 -8.70
CA PRO A 179 -7.70 -5.54 -8.29
C PRO A 179 -6.92 -4.26 -8.57
N VAL A 180 -7.58 -3.26 -9.15
CA VAL A 180 -6.97 -1.97 -9.51
C VAL A 180 -7.56 -0.84 -8.68
N TYR A 181 -6.69 0.05 -8.20
CA TYR A 181 -7.05 1.25 -7.45
C TYR A 181 -6.41 2.46 -8.11
N PHE A 182 -7.19 3.51 -8.30
CA PHE A 182 -6.70 4.76 -8.90
C PHE A 182 -6.51 5.82 -7.82
N ALA A 183 -5.49 6.65 -7.97
CA ALA A 183 -5.27 7.81 -7.12
C ALA A 183 -4.72 8.99 -7.92
N ASN A 184 -5.03 10.19 -7.46
CA ASN A 184 -4.30 11.37 -7.90
C ASN A 184 -2.83 11.27 -7.48
N ASP A 185 -1.92 11.77 -8.30
CA ASP A 185 -0.48 11.70 -8.08
C ASP A 185 -0.01 12.38 -6.77
N ALA A 186 -0.54 13.55 -6.45
CA ALA A 186 -0.21 14.25 -5.22
C ALA A 186 -0.81 13.54 -3.98
N ASN A 187 -2.06 13.03 -4.09
CA ASN A 187 -2.69 12.26 -3.01
C ASN A 187 -1.92 10.96 -2.76
N ALA A 188 -1.54 10.23 -3.82
CA ALA A 188 -0.74 9.01 -3.69
C ALA A 188 0.62 9.27 -3.04
N ALA A 189 1.29 10.35 -3.43
CA ALA A 189 2.56 10.75 -2.85
C ALA A 189 2.42 11.14 -1.37
N MET A 190 1.38 11.89 -1.02
CA MET A 190 1.11 12.25 0.36
C MET A 190 0.83 11.03 1.23
N MET A 191 0.04 10.05 0.71
CA MET A 191 -0.24 8.81 1.44
C MET A 191 1.00 7.93 1.63
N ALA A 192 2.05 8.11 0.85
CA ALA A 192 3.32 7.40 0.98
C ALA A 192 4.24 7.99 2.06
N GLU A 193 4.00 9.24 2.47
CA GLU A 193 4.73 9.85 3.58
C GLU A 193 4.25 9.29 4.92
N ASP A 194 5.11 9.31 5.93
CA ASP A 194 4.73 8.90 7.29
C ASP A 194 3.86 9.98 7.95
N MET A 195 2.55 9.86 7.73
CA MET A 195 1.57 10.81 8.23
C MET A 195 1.13 10.55 9.68
N HIS A 196 1.73 9.54 10.36
CA HIS A 196 1.32 9.17 11.73
C HIS A 196 1.57 10.26 12.76
N GLU A 197 2.52 11.15 12.50
CA GLU A 197 2.85 12.28 13.37
C GLU A 197 1.99 13.51 13.11
N TYR A 198 1.27 13.57 11.98
CA TYR A 198 0.52 14.76 11.56
C TYR A 198 -0.97 14.45 11.46
N GLN A 199 -1.80 15.21 12.18
CA GLN A 199 -3.25 15.18 12.03
C GLN A 199 -3.70 16.04 10.83
N ASP A 200 -3.03 17.16 10.63
CA ASP A 200 -3.28 18.09 9.53
C ASP A 200 -1.97 18.35 8.80
N ALA A 201 -1.95 18.14 7.49
CA ALA A 201 -0.77 18.34 6.66
C ALA A 201 -1.14 18.81 5.25
N VAL A 202 -0.20 19.51 4.62
CA VAL A 202 -0.27 19.92 3.22
C VAL A 202 0.94 19.32 2.50
N TYR A 203 0.69 18.57 1.44
CA TYR A 203 1.71 18.07 0.53
C TYR A 203 1.77 18.95 -0.71
N LEU A 204 2.95 19.41 -1.08
CA LEU A 204 3.19 20.16 -2.31
C LEU A 204 4.13 19.37 -3.21
N SER A 205 3.66 19.02 -4.41
CA SER A 205 4.45 18.39 -5.45
C SER A 205 4.95 19.45 -6.42
N LEU A 206 6.24 19.74 -6.38
CA LEU A 206 6.92 20.74 -7.19
C LEU A 206 7.62 20.05 -8.38
N ASN A 207 6.85 19.67 -9.38
CA ASN A 207 7.33 19.08 -10.63
C ASN A 207 7.14 20.07 -11.79
N ASN A 208 6.97 19.57 -13.03
CA ASN A 208 6.61 20.40 -14.19
C ASN A 208 5.26 21.11 -14.02
N THR A 209 4.42 20.62 -13.14
CA THR A 209 3.17 21.22 -12.69
C THR A 209 3.17 21.27 -11.18
N LEU A 210 2.52 22.27 -10.60
CA LEU A 210 2.25 22.34 -9.18
C LEU A 210 1.08 21.42 -8.86
N GLY A 211 1.33 20.41 -8.04
CA GLY A 211 0.32 19.53 -7.46
C GLY A 211 0.28 19.70 -5.94
N GLY A 212 -0.81 19.29 -5.32
CA GLY A 212 -0.92 19.29 -3.87
C GLY A 212 -2.01 18.38 -3.37
N ALA A 213 -1.88 18.01 -2.10
CA ALA A 213 -2.86 17.26 -1.34
C ALA A 213 -2.98 17.81 0.08
N PHE A 214 -4.13 17.59 0.68
CA PHE A 214 -4.42 17.99 2.06
C PHE A 214 -4.78 16.74 2.86
N CYS A 215 -4.25 16.63 4.07
CA CYS A 215 -4.70 15.69 5.08
C CYS A 215 -5.33 16.53 6.20
N ILE A 216 -6.54 16.20 6.58
CA ILE A 216 -7.27 16.86 7.66
C ILE A 216 -7.81 15.78 8.59
N ASN A 217 -7.48 15.85 9.90
CA ASN A 217 -7.82 14.84 10.89
C ASN A 217 -7.34 13.42 10.50
N GLY A 218 -6.15 13.32 9.89
CA GLY A 218 -5.56 12.05 9.48
C GLY A 218 -6.23 11.39 8.24
N LYS A 219 -6.99 12.19 7.46
CA LYS A 219 -7.70 11.73 6.25
C LYS A 219 -7.47 12.64 5.07
#